data_60c6ef5f25324b96126844cf769153de
#
_entry.id   60c6ef5f25324b96126844cf769153de
#
_cell.length_a   1.000
_cell.length_b   1.000
_cell.length_c   1.000
_cell.angle_alpha   90.00
_cell.angle_beta   90.00
_cell.angle_gamma   90.00
#
_symmetry.space_group_name_H-M   'P 1'
#
loop_
_entity.id
_entity.type
_entity.pdbx_description
1 polymer ?
#
loop_
_entity_poly.entity_id
_entity_poly.type
_entity_poly.pdbx_seq_one_letter_code
_entity_poly.pdbx_strand_id
1 'polypeptide(L)'
;MSPKKVFNERGISLIEVVASIVLLAIILVSVINLLPQMGKKNNQNEDKQIAVNLASKELAYWQSTLKSDINTLLANPNATFSFIESGDKLTYDGDDTITIKTSNTRSMSSKYYTEIKITKTPDLDSQPTKANQISIFIYKNNNILVAETYGYVFY
;
A
#
# COMPACT_ATOMS: atom_id res chain seq x y z
N MET A 1 54.81 -24.35 49.15
CA MET A 1 53.47 -24.19 49.73
C MET A 1 52.61 -23.38 48.81
N SER A 2 51.63 -24.02 48.15
CA SER A 2 50.73 -23.36 47.21
C SER A 2 49.50 -22.81 47.96
N PRO A 3 49.05 -21.57 47.74
CA PRO A 3 47.88 -21.05 48.45
C PRO A 3 46.63 -21.72 47.88
N LYS A 4 45.86 -22.41 48.74
CA LYS A 4 44.54 -22.92 48.46
C LYS A 4 43.59 -21.71 48.17
N LYS A 5 43.12 -21.57 46.96
CA LYS A 5 42.01 -20.67 46.65
C LYS A 5 40.75 -21.15 47.38
N VAL A 6 40.37 -20.45 48.42
CA VAL A 6 39.09 -20.66 49.11
C VAL A 6 38.02 -20.09 48.20
N PHE A 7 37.27 -20.94 47.50
CA PHE A 7 36.04 -20.55 46.82
C PHE A 7 35.04 -20.16 47.91
N ASN A 8 34.66 -18.88 47.91
CA ASN A 8 33.64 -18.36 48.82
C ASN A 8 32.27 -18.78 48.25
N GLU A 9 31.76 -19.93 48.67
CA GLU A 9 30.41 -20.40 48.33
C GLU A 9 29.38 -19.56 49.10
N ARG A 10 29.07 -18.38 48.58
CA ARG A 10 27.92 -17.61 49.05
C ARG A 10 26.66 -18.24 48.47
N GLY A 11 25.87 -18.92 49.27
CA GLY A 11 24.57 -19.42 48.91
C GLY A 11 23.66 -18.26 48.45
N ILE A 12 22.86 -18.48 47.42
CA ILE A 12 21.85 -17.51 46.91
C ILE A 12 20.84 -17.27 48.05
N SER A 13 20.58 -16.01 48.37
CA SER A 13 19.61 -15.68 49.42
C SER A 13 18.18 -15.89 48.89
N LEU A 14 17.27 -16.29 49.78
CA LEU A 14 15.84 -16.46 49.43
C LEU A 14 15.25 -15.20 48.77
N ILE A 15 15.64 -14.02 49.24
CA ILE A 15 15.18 -12.74 48.70
C ILE A 15 15.64 -12.51 47.24
N GLU A 16 16.85 -12.97 46.91
CA GLU A 16 17.40 -12.84 45.55
C GLU A 16 16.66 -13.73 44.56
N VAL A 17 16.26 -14.92 44.96
CA VAL A 17 15.43 -15.82 44.13
C VAL A 17 14.05 -15.22 43.92
N VAL A 18 13.39 -14.70 44.95
CA VAL A 18 12.08 -14.06 44.83
C VAL A 18 12.17 -12.82 43.94
N ALA A 19 13.16 -11.95 44.11
CA ALA A 19 13.37 -10.79 43.28
C ALA A 19 13.58 -11.15 41.81
N SER A 20 14.35 -12.20 41.53
CA SER A 20 14.60 -12.69 40.19
C SER A 20 13.32 -13.19 39.48
N ILE A 21 12.47 -13.93 40.23
CA ILE A 21 11.18 -14.40 39.70
C ILE A 21 10.24 -13.24 39.37
N VAL A 22 10.17 -12.23 40.26
CA VAL A 22 9.33 -11.03 40.02
C VAL A 22 9.80 -10.27 38.78
N LEU A 23 11.11 -10.05 38.63
CA LEU A 23 11.67 -9.41 37.45
C LEU A 23 11.38 -10.21 36.19
N LEU A 24 11.55 -11.53 36.23
CA LEU A 24 11.23 -12.40 35.11
C LEU A 24 9.75 -12.33 34.73
N ALA A 25 8.85 -12.33 35.71
CA ALA A 25 7.41 -12.21 35.50
C ALA A 25 7.06 -10.89 34.81
N ILE A 26 7.64 -9.76 35.22
CA ILE A 26 7.41 -8.44 34.58
C ILE A 26 7.85 -8.45 33.11
N ILE A 27 9.03 -9.04 32.84
CA ILE A 27 9.54 -9.15 31.46
C ILE A 27 8.61 -10.01 30.62
N LEU A 28 8.19 -11.17 31.11
CA LEU A 28 7.29 -12.08 30.38
C LEU A 28 5.96 -11.42 30.05
N VAL A 29 5.32 -10.74 31.00
CA VAL A 29 4.07 -10.01 30.79
C VAL A 29 4.25 -8.93 29.73
N SER A 30 5.38 -8.22 29.76
CA SER A 30 5.67 -7.19 28.76
C SER A 30 5.79 -7.77 27.33
N VAL A 31 6.47 -8.88 27.18
CA VAL A 31 6.66 -9.58 25.89
C VAL A 31 5.34 -10.12 25.36
N ILE A 32 4.52 -10.75 26.20
CA ILE A 32 3.21 -11.29 25.80
C ILE A 32 2.29 -10.18 25.25
N ASN A 33 2.32 -8.98 25.82
CA ASN A 33 1.54 -7.85 25.33
C ASN A 33 2.02 -7.29 23.99
N LEU A 34 3.27 -7.50 23.59
CA LEU A 34 3.81 -7.05 22.32
C LEU A 34 3.45 -7.98 21.14
N LEU A 35 3.30 -9.28 21.38
CA LEU A 35 3.06 -10.26 20.32
C LEU A 35 1.82 -9.96 19.44
N PRO A 36 0.64 -9.61 19.99
CA PRO A 36 -0.53 -9.27 19.18
C PRO A 36 -0.33 -8.02 18.33
N GLN A 37 0.45 -7.05 18.81
CA GLN A 37 0.75 -5.82 18.08
C GLN A 37 1.65 -6.10 16.88
N MET A 38 2.62 -7.00 17.02
CA MET A 38 3.49 -7.42 15.91
C MET A 38 2.70 -8.13 14.81
N GLY A 39 1.76 -9.01 15.18
CA GLY A 39 0.89 -9.67 14.21
C GLY A 39 0.04 -8.68 13.40
N LYS A 40 -0.55 -7.67 14.05
CA LYS A 40 -1.32 -6.63 13.36
C LYS A 40 -0.46 -5.81 12.39
N LYS A 41 0.76 -5.44 12.81
CA LYS A 41 1.70 -4.69 11.95
C LYS A 41 2.16 -5.52 10.76
N ASN A 42 2.41 -6.81 10.94
CA ASN A 42 2.78 -7.69 9.83
C ASN A 42 1.68 -7.77 8.77
N ASN A 43 0.42 -7.96 9.19
CA ASN A 43 -0.71 -7.98 8.27
C ASN A 43 -0.89 -6.63 7.53
N GLN A 44 -0.69 -5.51 8.22
CA GLN A 44 -0.73 -4.18 7.59
C GLN A 44 0.40 -3.99 6.57
N ASN A 45 1.60 -4.47 6.88
CA ASN A 45 2.74 -4.40 5.97
C ASN A 45 2.53 -5.29 4.73
N GLU A 46 1.97 -6.49 4.90
CA GLU A 46 1.60 -7.38 3.80
C GLU A 46 0.56 -6.72 2.89
N ASP A 47 -0.53 -6.19 3.46
CA ASP A 47 -1.56 -5.45 2.71
C ASP A 47 -0.94 -4.28 1.92
N LYS A 48 -0.03 -3.54 2.53
CA LYS A 48 0.65 -2.42 1.88
C LYS A 48 1.54 -2.87 0.73
N GLN A 49 2.31 -3.94 0.91
CA GLN A 49 3.16 -4.50 -0.16
C GLN A 49 2.33 -4.97 -1.35
N ILE A 50 1.23 -5.68 -1.09
CA ILE A 50 0.30 -6.12 -2.14
C ILE A 50 -0.27 -4.92 -2.88
N ALA A 51 -0.74 -3.90 -2.15
CA ALA A 51 -1.34 -2.71 -2.74
C ALA A 51 -0.34 -1.89 -3.57
N VAL A 52 0.92 -1.75 -3.13
CA VAL A 52 1.98 -1.05 -3.88
C VAL A 52 2.32 -1.81 -5.17
N ASN A 53 2.45 -3.14 -5.11
CA ASN A 53 2.69 -3.95 -6.28
C ASN A 53 1.52 -3.87 -7.28
N LEU A 54 0.29 -3.85 -6.76
CA LEU A 54 -0.90 -3.68 -7.57
C LEU A 54 -0.93 -2.30 -8.23
N ALA A 55 -0.68 -1.23 -7.48
CA ALA A 55 -0.63 0.13 -8.01
C ALA A 55 0.38 0.27 -9.15
N SER A 56 1.56 -0.35 -8.99
CA SER A 56 2.60 -0.35 -10.04
C SER A 56 2.16 -1.10 -11.30
N LYS A 57 1.49 -2.24 -11.15
CA LYS A 57 0.94 -3.00 -12.30
C LYS A 57 -0.18 -2.23 -13.01
N GLU A 58 -1.08 -1.66 -12.25
CA GLU A 58 -2.17 -0.85 -12.79
C GLU A 58 -1.61 0.38 -13.53
N LEU A 59 -0.63 1.07 -12.96
CA LEU A 59 0.00 2.20 -13.61
C LEU A 59 0.61 1.81 -14.97
N ALA A 60 1.39 0.75 -15.02
CA ALA A 60 1.99 0.27 -16.27
C ALA A 60 0.94 -0.14 -17.30
N TYR A 61 -0.13 -0.81 -16.88
CA TYR A 61 -1.25 -1.17 -17.74
C TYR A 61 -1.94 0.07 -18.31
N TRP A 62 -2.32 1.02 -17.46
CA TRP A 62 -3.03 2.22 -17.87
C TRP A 62 -2.18 3.13 -18.76
N GLN A 63 -0.89 3.27 -18.47
CA GLN A 63 0.02 4.01 -19.34
C GLN A 63 0.08 3.41 -20.75
N SER A 64 0.14 2.10 -20.88
CA SER A 64 0.17 1.43 -22.19
C SER A 64 -1.17 1.52 -22.92
N THR A 65 -2.26 1.34 -22.20
CA THR A 65 -3.62 1.33 -22.76
C THR A 65 -4.05 2.73 -23.21
N LEU A 66 -3.79 3.74 -22.40
CA LEU A 66 -4.19 5.11 -22.68
C LEU A 66 -3.33 5.78 -23.75
N LYS A 67 -2.15 5.27 -24.06
CA LYS A 67 -1.28 5.89 -25.04
C LYS A 67 -1.94 6.12 -26.40
N SER A 68 -2.79 5.20 -26.85
CA SER A 68 -3.53 5.31 -28.12
C SER A 68 -4.83 6.10 -28.01
N ASP A 69 -5.49 6.01 -26.85
CA ASP A 69 -6.88 6.45 -26.72
C ASP A 69 -7.04 7.73 -25.90
N ILE A 70 -5.95 8.27 -25.34
CA ILE A 70 -6.02 9.42 -24.43
C ILE A 70 -6.63 10.66 -25.10
N ASN A 71 -6.30 10.94 -26.34
CA ASN A 71 -6.87 12.08 -27.07
C ASN A 71 -8.39 11.95 -27.20
N THR A 72 -8.87 10.75 -27.53
CA THR A 72 -10.31 10.45 -27.64
C THR A 72 -10.99 10.54 -26.28
N LEU A 73 -10.35 10.02 -25.24
CA LEU A 73 -10.85 10.07 -23.85
C LEU A 73 -10.97 11.52 -23.36
N LEU A 74 -9.97 12.35 -23.61
CA LEU A 74 -9.97 13.76 -23.20
C LEU A 74 -11.00 14.59 -23.97
N ALA A 75 -11.19 14.29 -25.26
CA ALA A 75 -12.16 15.01 -26.12
C ALA A 75 -13.61 14.56 -25.86
N ASN A 76 -13.84 13.28 -25.61
CA ASN A 76 -15.16 12.70 -25.40
C ASN A 76 -15.15 11.62 -24.33
N PRO A 77 -15.18 11.97 -23.06
CA PRO A 77 -15.15 11.01 -21.95
C PRO A 77 -16.34 10.05 -21.91
N ASN A 78 -17.43 10.39 -22.60
CA ASN A 78 -18.63 9.55 -22.65
C ASN A 78 -18.61 8.52 -23.81
N ALA A 79 -17.52 8.49 -24.60
CA ALA A 79 -17.36 7.48 -25.63
C ALA A 79 -17.20 6.08 -25.02
N THR A 80 -17.52 5.07 -25.81
CA THR A 80 -17.30 3.69 -25.41
C THR A 80 -15.85 3.31 -25.67
N PHE A 81 -15.15 2.88 -24.62
CA PHE A 81 -13.76 2.45 -24.71
C PHE A 81 -13.65 0.95 -24.42
N SER A 82 -12.82 0.25 -25.18
CA SER A 82 -12.60 -1.19 -25.03
C SER A 82 -11.94 -1.59 -23.71
N PHE A 83 -11.25 -0.65 -23.07
CA PHE A 83 -10.59 -0.86 -21.79
C PHE A 83 -11.51 -0.63 -20.57
N ILE A 84 -12.73 -0.15 -20.78
CA ILE A 84 -13.76 -0.02 -19.72
C ILE A 84 -14.55 -1.32 -19.69
N GLU A 85 -14.41 -2.07 -18.60
CA GLU A 85 -15.08 -3.36 -18.41
C GLU A 85 -16.48 -3.17 -17.80
N SER A 86 -17.31 -4.22 -17.96
CA SER A 86 -18.65 -4.22 -17.35
C SER A 86 -18.55 -4.13 -15.81
N GLY A 87 -19.06 -3.03 -15.26
CA GLY A 87 -19.00 -2.71 -13.83
C GLY A 87 -18.02 -1.62 -13.46
N ASP A 88 -17.14 -1.19 -14.37
CA ASP A 88 -16.32 -0.02 -14.18
C ASP A 88 -17.18 1.25 -14.25
N LYS A 89 -16.87 2.21 -13.41
CA LYS A 89 -17.52 3.51 -13.39
C LYS A 89 -16.57 4.58 -13.89
N LEU A 90 -16.88 5.12 -15.08
CA LEU A 90 -16.26 6.36 -15.54
C LEU A 90 -17.08 7.52 -14.97
N THR A 91 -16.44 8.38 -14.21
CA THR A 91 -17.05 9.62 -13.72
C THR A 91 -16.23 10.81 -14.20
N TYR A 92 -16.95 11.79 -14.69
CA TYR A 92 -16.43 13.07 -15.08
C TYR A 92 -16.75 14.05 -13.96
N ASP A 93 -15.77 14.40 -13.19
CA ASP A 93 -15.88 15.50 -12.23
C ASP A 93 -15.64 16.78 -13.03
N GLY A 94 -16.58 17.70 -13.10
CA GLY A 94 -16.57 18.88 -13.98
C GLY A 94 -15.30 19.73 -13.93
N ASP A 95 -14.42 19.43 -13.00
CA ASP A 95 -13.07 19.88 -12.85
C ASP A 95 -12.12 19.11 -13.79
N ASP A 96 -10.92 19.55 -13.94
CA ASP A 96 -9.88 19.12 -14.87
C ASP A 96 -9.41 17.64 -14.73
N THR A 97 -10.29 16.75 -14.25
CA THR A 97 -9.95 15.35 -13.95
C THR A 97 -11.00 14.37 -14.43
N ILE A 98 -10.56 13.30 -15.08
CA ILE A 98 -11.36 12.12 -15.41
C ILE A 98 -11.06 11.04 -14.38
N THR A 99 -12.09 10.49 -13.74
CA THR A 99 -11.95 9.43 -12.74
C THR A 99 -12.58 8.14 -13.25
N ILE A 100 -11.81 7.06 -13.24
CA ILE A 100 -12.26 5.70 -13.56
C ILE A 100 -12.18 4.88 -12.29
N LYS A 101 -13.32 4.36 -11.81
CA LYS A 101 -13.37 3.41 -10.69
C LYS A 101 -13.61 2.03 -11.25
N THR A 102 -12.65 1.14 -11.04
CA THR A 102 -12.78 -0.25 -11.46
C THR A 102 -13.54 -1.03 -10.38
N SER A 103 -14.55 -1.78 -10.80
CA SER A 103 -15.35 -2.63 -9.90
C SER A 103 -14.59 -3.86 -9.43
N ASN A 104 -13.67 -4.34 -10.26
CA ASN A 104 -12.74 -5.42 -9.95
C ASN A 104 -11.34 -4.92 -10.27
N THR A 105 -10.46 -4.99 -9.30
CA THR A 105 -9.05 -4.92 -9.63
C THR A 105 -8.77 -6.05 -10.61
N ARG A 106 -8.16 -5.77 -11.74
CA ARG A 106 -7.59 -6.75 -12.67
C ARG A 106 -6.60 -7.67 -11.97
N SER A 107 -6.37 -7.44 -10.72
CA SER A 107 -5.63 -8.29 -9.82
C SER A 107 -6.56 -9.22 -9.05
N MET A 108 -6.15 -10.43 -8.92
CA MET A 108 -6.74 -11.63 -8.35
C MET A 108 -7.44 -11.52 -6.97
N SER A 109 -7.74 -10.34 -6.45
CA SER A 109 -8.29 -10.18 -5.11
C SER A 109 -9.47 -9.23 -5.08
N SER A 110 -10.64 -9.75 -4.75
CA SER A 110 -11.85 -8.97 -4.46
C SER A 110 -11.71 -8.04 -3.24
N LYS A 111 -10.54 -8.03 -2.60
CA LYS A 111 -10.23 -7.25 -1.39
C LYS A 111 -9.91 -5.79 -1.69
N TYR A 112 -9.46 -5.50 -2.91
CA TYR A 112 -9.03 -4.16 -3.33
C TYR A 112 -9.82 -3.68 -4.54
N TYR A 113 -9.99 -2.37 -4.66
CA TYR A 113 -10.45 -1.73 -5.88
C TYR A 113 -9.53 -0.57 -6.24
N THR A 114 -9.52 -0.23 -7.53
CA THR A 114 -8.64 0.80 -8.06
C THR A 114 -9.46 2.01 -8.49
N GLU A 115 -8.98 3.19 -8.16
CA GLU A 115 -9.44 4.45 -8.69
C GLU A 115 -8.32 5.10 -9.48
N ILE A 116 -8.57 5.42 -10.73
CA ILE A 116 -7.64 6.02 -11.66
C ILE A 116 -8.07 7.46 -11.90
N LYS A 117 -7.19 8.42 -11.73
CA LYS A 117 -7.44 9.83 -12.04
C LYS A 117 -6.50 10.30 -13.13
N ILE A 118 -7.04 10.93 -14.14
CA ILE A 118 -6.31 11.44 -15.30
C ILE A 118 -6.56 12.95 -15.37
N THR A 119 -5.50 13.75 -15.33
CA THR A 119 -5.62 15.20 -15.54
C THR A 119 -5.92 15.48 -17.00
N LYS A 120 -6.81 16.42 -17.27
CA LYS A 120 -7.13 16.84 -18.65
C LYS A 120 -6.11 17.82 -19.18
N THR A 121 -5.69 18.75 -18.33
CA THR A 121 -4.66 19.70 -18.69
C THR A 121 -3.33 18.97 -18.72
N PRO A 122 -2.62 18.95 -19.85
CA PRO A 122 -1.31 18.32 -19.91
C PRO A 122 -0.29 19.07 -19.07
N ASP A 123 0.50 18.35 -18.29
CA ASP A 123 1.63 18.92 -17.55
C ASP A 123 2.78 19.30 -18.48
N LEU A 124 2.88 18.63 -19.62
CA LEU A 124 3.80 18.93 -20.69
C LEU A 124 3.00 19.10 -21.99
N ASP A 125 3.03 20.30 -22.55
CA ASP A 125 2.43 20.62 -23.87
C ASP A 125 3.50 21.23 -24.77
N SER A 126 4.51 20.45 -25.10
CA SER A 126 5.55 20.81 -26.08
C SER A 126 5.45 19.91 -27.29
N GLN A 127 5.18 20.51 -28.45
CA GLN A 127 5.09 19.76 -29.70
C GLN A 127 6.43 19.07 -30.02
N PRO A 128 6.45 17.80 -30.44
CA PRO A 128 5.30 16.95 -30.79
C PRO A 128 4.75 16.12 -29.61
N THR A 129 5.23 16.30 -28.39
CA THR A 129 4.92 15.43 -27.25
C THR A 129 4.07 16.15 -26.22
N LYS A 130 2.99 15.52 -25.81
CA LYS A 130 2.17 15.92 -24.68
C LYS A 130 2.23 14.87 -23.57
N ALA A 131 2.05 15.29 -22.33
CA ALA A 131 2.01 14.37 -21.19
C ALA A 131 0.91 14.79 -20.21
N ASN A 132 0.01 13.86 -19.92
CA ASN A 132 -0.99 14.02 -18.86
C ASN A 132 -0.64 13.14 -17.67
N GLN A 133 -0.81 13.69 -16.47
CA GLN A 133 -0.60 12.92 -15.25
C GLN A 133 -1.72 11.90 -15.07
N ILE A 134 -1.32 10.70 -14.69
CA ILE A 134 -2.20 9.62 -14.26
C ILE A 134 -1.85 9.24 -12.83
N SER A 135 -2.85 9.21 -11.96
CA SER A 135 -2.70 8.82 -10.56
C SER A 135 -3.55 7.58 -10.29
N ILE A 136 -2.95 6.59 -9.65
CA ILE A 136 -3.57 5.32 -9.29
C ILE A 136 -3.71 5.24 -7.77
N PHE A 137 -4.91 5.01 -7.31
CA PHE A 137 -5.25 4.86 -5.91
C PHE A 137 -5.78 3.45 -5.67
N ILE A 138 -5.20 2.73 -4.74
CA ILE A 138 -5.64 1.39 -4.33
C ILE A 138 -6.33 1.48 -2.98
N TYR A 139 -7.60 1.13 -2.98
CA TYR A 139 -8.43 1.09 -1.78
C TYR A 139 -8.70 -0.36 -1.39
N LYS A 140 -8.72 -0.60 -0.09
CA LYS A 140 -9.24 -1.83 0.50
C LYS A 140 -10.74 -1.68 0.76
N ASN A 141 -11.44 -2.81 0.95
CA ASN A 141 -12.82 -2.83 1.41
C ASN A 141 -13.01 -1.81 2.55
N ASN A 142 -14.11 -1.05 2.53
CA ASN A 142 -14.40 0.09 3.42
C ASN A 142 -13.74 1.43 3.06
N ASN A 143 -13.34 1.64 1.80
CA ASN A 143 -12.78 2.90 1.30
C ASN A 143 -11.48 3.35 1.99
N ILE A 144 -10.70 2.41 2.50
CA ILE A 144 -9.41 2.70 3.12
C ILE A 144 -8.35 2.77 2.02
N LEU A 145 -7.76 3.94 1.80
CA LEU A 145 -6.61 4.11 0.90
C LEU A 145 -5.40 3.36 1.48
N VAL A 146 -4.84 2.44 0.72
CA VAL A 146 -3.71 1.60 1.14
C VAL A 146 -2.43 1.96 0.38
N ALA A 147 -2.55 2.29 -0.90
CA ALA A 147 -1.42 2.72 -1.73
C ALA A 147 -1.87 3.72 -2.79
N GLU A 148 -0.94 4.57 -3.18
CA GLU A 148 -1.07 5.48 -4.32
C GLU A 148 0.23 5.52 -5.11
N THR A 149 0.12 5.76 -6.40
CA THR A 149 1.25 6.01 -7.29
C THR A 149 0.81 6.92 -8.43
N TYR A 150 1.76 7.55 -9.09
CA TYR A 150 1.48 8.39 -10.24
C TYR A 150 2.53 8.20 -11.34
N GLY A 151 2.17 8.61 -12.53
CA GLY A 151 3.04 8.62 -13.69
C GLY A 151 2.47 9.52 -14.77
N TYR A 152 3.00 9.39 -15.98
CA TYR A 152 2.58 10.20 -17.11
C TYR A 152 2.26 9.32 -18.31
N VAL A 153 1.23 9.71 -19.05
CA VAL A 153 0.91 9.15 -20.35
C VAL A 153 1.40 10.14 -21.41
N PHE A 154 2.36 9.68 -22.22
CA PHE A 154 2.95 10.47 -23.32
C PHE A 154 2.28 10.10 -24.64
N TYR A 155 1.92 11.11 -25.45
CA TYR A 155 1.22 10.93 -26.73
C TYR A 155 1.49 12.06 -27.71
#